data_5689e88a73fa47ad0806a77f5851928c
#
_entry.id   5689e88a73fa47ad0806a77f5851928c
#
_cell.length_a   1.000
_cell.length_b   1.000
_cell.length_c   1.000
_cell.angle_alpha   90.00
_cell.angle_beta   90.00
_cell.angle_gamma   90.00
#
_symmetry.space_group_name_H-M   'P 1'
#
loop_
_entity.id
_entity.type
_entity.pdbx_description
1 polymer ?
#
loop_
_entity_poly.entity_id
_entity_poly.type
_entity_poly.pdbx_seq_one_letter_code
_entity_poly.pdbx_strand_id
1 'polypeptide(L)'
;MVQEAMDFITAADPEVGRAIQAEYDRQQQNIELIASENVVSSAVLAAAGTVLTNKYAEGYPGKRYYGGCQCVDVVEDIAIQRARQLFGAGFANVQPHSGAQANYAVYQALCQYGDTVLGMSLDNGGHLTHGSPVNFSGKQYKMVAYGVDPVTHRIDYDQVRDLARRHRPKMIIAGASAYPRIIDFQCFAEIAHEVGAYLFVDMAHIAGLVAAGLHPSPIPYADVVSTTTHKTLRGPRGGMLLCNDPEIAKKLNSAIFPGSQGGPLEHIIAAKAVALGEALRPEFKAYQQQIVKSAAVLAESIMEGGLDLVSGGTDNHLMLVDLRPAHLTGKEMEHRLDEVYITVNKNAIPNDPEKPFVTSGIRVGTPAVTSRGFREEEMRTVGRLICQAAQADFEDKIDSLRAQVKELTGKYPLYQGQ
;
A
#
# COMPACT_ATOMS: atom_id res chain seq x y z
N MET A 1 21.49 -8.75 -14.30
CA MET A 1 21.46 -8.92 -12.83
C MET A 1 20.29 -9.81 -12.34
N VAL A 2 19.00 -9.50 -12.61
CA VAL A 2 17.88 -10.32 -12.09
C VAL A 2 17.95 -11.77 -12.60
N GLN A 3 18.18 -11.97 -13.92
CA GLN A 3 18.34 -13.30 -14.51
C GLN A 3 19.54 -14.06 -13.90
N GLU A 4 20.69 -13.43 -13.78
CA GLU A 4 21.89 -14.03 -13.18
C GLU A 4 21.67 -14.48 -11.74
N ALA A 5 20.90 -13.70 -10.94
CA ALA A 5 20.54 -14.09 -9.58
C ALA A 5 19.63 -15.31 -9.56
N MET A 6 18.65 -15.40 -10.47
CA MET A 6 17.77 -16.56 -10.61
C MET A 6 18.55 -17.80 -11.07
N ASP A 7 19.47 -17.66 -12.02
CA ASP A 7 20.32 -18.74 -12.50
C ASP A 7 21.21 -19.26 -11.36
N PHE A 8 21.79 -18.36 -10.55
CA PHE A 8 22.58 -18.71 -9.38
C PHE A 8 21.78 -19.49 -8.33
N ILE A 9 20.55 -19.02 -8.02
CA ILE A 9 19.66 -19.70 -7.08
C ILE A 9 19.26 -21.08 -7.65
N THR A 10 18.95 -21.16 -8.92
CA THR A 10 18.58 -22.43 -9.58
C THR A 10 19.71 -23.46 -9.54
N ALA A 11 20.95 -22.99 -9.68
CA ALA A 11 22.13 -23.85 -9.54
C ALA A 11 22.33 -24.36 -8.11
N ALA A 12 21.99 -23.56 -7.09
CA ALA A 12 22.11 -23.91 -5.70
C ALA A 12 20.92 -24.75 -5.18
N ASP A 13 19.71 -24.41 -5.60
CA ASP A 13 18.46 -25.09 -5.24
C ASP A 13 17.49 -25.07 -6.45
N PRO A 14 17.48 -26.16 -7.25
CA PRO A 14 16.67 -26.23 -8.46
C PRO A 14 15.15 -26.19 -8.20
N GLU A 15 14.67 -26.58 -7.02
CA GLU A 15 13.25 -26.56 -6.70
C GLU A 15 12.76 -25.13 -6.44
N VAL A 16 13.47 -24.41 -5.57
CA VAL A 16 13.21 -23.00 -5.29
C VAL A 16 13.45 -22.14 -6.53
N GLY A 17 14.54 -22.40 -7.27
CA GLY A 17 14.84 -21.69 -8.51
C GLY A 17 13.73 -21.80 -9.55
N ARG A 18 13.14 -22.98 -9.77
CA ARG A 18 12.00 -23.15 -10.68
C ARG A 18 10.77 -22.37 -10.22
N ALA A 19 10.48 -22.32 -8.93
CA ALA A 19 9.35 -21.56 -8.41
C ALA A 19 9.53 -20.04 -8.61
N ILE A 20 10.74 -19.54 -8.39
CA ILE A 20 11.08 -18.11 -8.63
C ILE A 20 10.99 -17.79 -10.13
N GLN A 21 11.49 -18.67 -11.00
CA GLN A 21 11.38 -18.49 -12.45
C GLN A 21 9.91 -18.46 -12.89
N ALA A 22 9.07 -19.34 -12.37
CA ALA A 22 7.64 -19.36 -12.69
C ALA A 22 6.93 -18.06 -12.27
N GLU A 23 7.28 -17.48 -11.10
CA GLU A 23 6.75 -16.18 -10.67
C GLU A 23 7.28 -15.04 -11.55
N TYR A 24 8.55 -15.06 -11.92
CA TYR A 24 9.10 -14.08 -12.87
C TYR A 24 8.36 -14.12 -14.21
N ASP A 25 8.12 -15.32 -14.75
CA ASP A 25 7.39 -15.52 -16.01
C ASP A 25 5.94 -15.03 -15.88
N ARG A 26 5.28 -15.29 -14.76
CA ARG A 26 3.95 -14.74 -14.45
C ARG A 26 3.94 -13.23 -14.47
N GLN A 27 4.90 -12.57 -13.77
CA GLN A 27 5.02 -11.12 -13.75
C GLN A 27 5.30 -10.54 -15.16
N GLN A 28 6.09 -11.21 -15.98
CA GLN A 28 6.30 -10.81 -17.37
C GLN A 28 5.02 -10.87 -18.20
N GLN A 29 4.22 -11.90 -18.00
CA GLN A 29 3.01 -12.20 -18.78
C GLN A 29 1.80 -11.36 -18.33
N ASN A 30 1.60 -11.19 -17.02
CA ASN A 30 0.39 -10.63 -16.48
C ASN A 30 0.41 -9.08 -16.46
N ILE A 31 -0.77 -8.48 -16.64
CA ILE A 31 -1.02 -7.07 -16.32
C ILE A 31 -1.36 -7.02 -14.82
N GLU A 32 -0.45 -6.46 -14.02
CA GLU A 32 -0.60 -6.36 -12.57
C GLU A 32 -1.36 -5.10 -12.17
N LEU A 33 -2.58 -5.25 -11.66
CA LEU A 33 -3.46 -4.15 -11.25
C LEU A 33 -3.81 -4.19 -9.76
N ILE A 34 -3.20 -5.06 -8.96
CA ILE A 34 -3.35 -5.00 -7.50
C ILE A 34 -2.77 -3.68 -7.00
N ALA A 35 -3.62 -2.81 -6.44
CA ALA A 35 -3.28 -1.44 -6.06
C ALA A 35 -2.16 -1.34 -5.00
N SER A 36 -1.90 -2.43 -4.27
CA SER A 36 -0.87 -2.52 -3.24
C SER A 36 0.43 -3.18 -3.71
N GLU A 37 0.55 -3.48 -5.00
CA GLU A 37 1.75 -4.07 -5.59
C GLU A 37 2.49 -3.08 -6.49
N ASN A 38 3.79 -3.34 -6.67
CA ASN A 38 4.65 -2.53 -7.51
C ASN A 38 5.86 -3.34 -7.98
N VAL A 39 6.53 -2.85 -9.02
CA VAL A 39 7.79 -3.40 -9.52
C VAL A 39 8.93 -2.52 -9.03
N VAL A 40 9.75 -3.05 -8.14
CA VAL A 40 10.92 -2.35 -7.59
C VAL A 40 12.07 -2.32 -8.58
N SER A 41 13.02 -1.40 -8.40
CA SER A 41 14.24 -1.38 -9.21
C SER A 41 15.16 -2.57 -8.91
N SER A 42 16.02 -2.91 -9.88
CA SER A 42 17.07 -3.91 -9.68
C SER A 42 18.01 -3.58 -8.51
N ALA A 43 18.24 -2.28 -8.25
CA ALA A 43 19.07 -1.85 -7.12
C ALA A 43 18.41 -2.16 -5.76
N VAL A 44 17.08 -2.02 -5.66
CA VAL A 44 16.33 -2.40 -4.44
C VAL A 44 16.39 -3.90 -4.22
N LEU A 45 16.23 -4.73 -5.27
CA LEU A 45 16.37 -6.19 -5.19
C LEU A 45 17.77 -6.58 -4.74
N ALA A 46 18.80 -5.99 -5.36
CA ALA A 46 20.19 -6.27 -5.00
C ALA A 46 20.50 -5.91 -3.54
N ALA A 47 20.03 -4.76 -3.07
CA ALA A 47 20.24 -4.34 -1.69
C ALA A 47 19.60 -5.32 -0.68
N ALA A 48 18.42 -5.86 -0.98
CA ALA A 48 17.74 -6.85 -0.15
C ALA A 48 18.46 -8.20 -0.08
N GLY A 49 19.29 -8.54 -1.09
CA GLY A 49 20.08 -9.78 -1.14
C GLY A 49 21.52 -9.64 -0.65
N THR A 50 21.86 -8.62 0.14
CA THR A 50 23.23 -8.35 0.57
C THR A 50 23.65 -9.12 1.83
N VAL A 51 24.97 -9.11 2.12
CA VAL A 51 25.58 -9.69 3.33
C VAL A 51 25.06 -9.06 4.64
N LEU A 52 24.32 -7.96 4.58
CA LEU A 52 23.73 -7.33 5.75
C LEU A 52 22.71 -8.25 6.44
N THR A 53 22.19 -9.27 5.75
CA THR A 53 21.35 -10.32 6.33
C THR A 53 22.05 -11.08 7.47
N ASN A 54 23.38 -11.11 7.47
CA ASN A 54 24.18 -11.85 8.45
C ASN A 54 24.33 -11.09 9.79
N LYS A 55 23.98 -9.77 9.82
CA LYS A 55 24.26 -8.94 10.99
C LYS A 55 23.09 -8.82 11.94
N TYR A 56 23.34 -9.19 13.21
CA TYR A 56 22.39 -8.97 14.31
C TYR A 56 22.63 -7.60 14.95
N ALA A 57 21.63 -6.71 14.97
CA ALA A 57 21.80 -5.30 15.32
C ALA A 57 20.67 -4.75 16.23
N GLU A 58 20.28 -5.50 17.28
CA GLU A 58 19.29 -5.01 18.25
C GLU A 58 19.67 -3.65 18.84
N GLY A 59 18.68 -2.80 19.01
CA GLY A 59 18.83 -1.40 19.40
C GLY A 59 18.74 -0.47 18.19
N TYR A 60 19.39 0.68 18.28
CA TYR A 60 19.36 1.74 17.28
C TYR A 60 20.77 2.25 16.95
N PRO A 61 21.02 2.95 15.84
CA PRO A 61 22.33 3.48 15.49
C PRO A 61 23.02 4.19 16.68
N GLY A 62 24.27 3.83 16.94
CA GLY A 62 25.05 4.33 18.08
C GLY A 62 24.64 3.82 19.46
N LYS A 63 23.57 3.02 19.55
CA LYS A 63 23.04 2.44 20.81
C LYS A 63 22.61 1.00 20.61
N ARG A 64 23.53 0.17 20.09
CA ARG A 64 23.29 -1.26 19.85
C ARG A 64 23.62 -2.12 21.06
N TYR A 65 22.94 -3.24 21.16
CA TYR A 65 23.22 -4.27 22.16
C TYR A 65 24.34 -5.24 21.73
N TYR A 66 24.75 -5.18 20.45
CA TYR A 66 25.77 -6.05 19.85
C TYR A 66 26.93 -5.23 19.29
N GLY A 67 28.12 -5.80 19.31
CA GLY A 67 29.32 -5.25 18.67
C GLY A 67 29.26 -5.39 17.13
N GLY A 68 30.15 -4.69 16.44
CA GLY A 68 30.32 -4.80 14.98
C GLY A 68 29.22 -4.12 14.15
N CYS A 69 28.49 -3.15 14.70
CA CYS A 69 27.36 -2.51 14.04
C CYS A 69 27.73 -1.22 13.29
N GLN A 70 29.00 -0.83 13.28
CA GLN A 70 29.42 0.46 12.70
C GLN A 70 29.03 0.66 11.23
N CYS A 71 28.92 -0.41 10.44
CA CYS A 71 28.53 -0.32 9.03
C CYS A 71 26.99 -0.28 8.86
N VAL A 72 26.27 -1.12 9.62
CA VAL A 72 24.79 -1.13 9.57
C VAL A 72 24.23 0.16 10.17
N ASP A 73 24.88 0.76 11.15
CA ASP A 73 24.50 2.08 11.69
C ASP A 73 24.48 3.16 10.58
N VAL A 74 25.50 3.16 9.72
CA VAL A 74 25.54 4.09 8.57
C VAL A 74 24.38 3.86 7.62
N VAL A 75 24.06 2.60 7.32
CA VAL A 75 22.96 2.26 6.40
C VAL A 75 21.60 2.67 6.99
N GLU A 76 21.37 2.37 8.27
CA GLU A 76 20.12 2.74 8.94
C GLU A 76 19.98 4.27 9.08
N ASP A 77 21.07 4.98 9.43
CA ASP A 77 21.08 6.44 9.48
C ASP A 77 20.76 7.08 8.11
N ILE A 78 21.29 6.53 7.02
CA ILE A 78 20.94 6.98 5.67
C ILE A 78 19.44 6.79 5.40
N ALA A 79 18.87 5.63 5.75
CA ALA A 79 17.45 5.37 5.58
C ALA A 79 16.59 6.35 6.40
N ILE A 80 16.95 6.60 7.67
CA ILE A 80 16.28 7.55 8.56
C ILE A 80 16.33 8.98 7.99
N GLN A 81 17.51 9.43 7.58
CA GLN A 81 17.70 10.79 7.04
C GLN A 81 16.89 10.98 5.74
N ARG A 82 16.92 10.00 4.83
CA ARG A 82 16.15 10.06 3.57
C ARG A 82 14.64 10.04 3.82
N ALA A 83 14.17 9.24 4.79
CA ALA A 83 12.76 9.22 5.17
C ALA A 83 12.31 10.58 5.73
N ARG A 84 13.10 11.17 6.64
CA ARG A 84 12.84 12.49 7.19
C ARG A 84 12.83 13.57 6.11
N GLN A 85 13.79 13.56 5.21
CA GLN A 85 13.88 14.52 4.10
C GLN A 85 12.70 14.39 3.14
N LEU A 86 12.35 13.14 2.76
CA LEU A 86 11.31 12.86 1.76
C LEU A 86 9.93 13.32 2.24
N PHE A 87 9.61 13.11 3.51
CA PHE A 87 8.29 13.40 4.08
C PHE A 87 8.24 14.69 4.91
N GLY A 88 9.37 15.35 5.18
CA GLY A 88 9.43 16.53 6.03
C GLY A 88 9.15 16.22 7.51
N ALA A 89 9.49 15.03 7.98
CA ALA A 89 9.25 14.59 9.36
C ALA A 89 10.43 14.88 10.28
N GLY A 90 10.16 15.21 11.54
CA GLY A 90 11.17 15.41 12.56
C GLY A 90 11.91 14.12 12.95
N PHE A 91 11.17 13.01 12.96
CA PHE A 91 11.66 11.69 13.36
C PHE A 91 11.15 10.61 12.39
N ALA A 92 11.98 9.58 12.20
CA ALA A 92 11.63 8.38 11.43
C ALA A 92 12.17 7.14 12.12
N ASN A 93 11.38 6.04 12.11
CA ASN A 93 11.83 4.71 12.48
C ASN A 93 11.63 3.79 11.27
N VAL A 94 12.73 3.22 10.76
CA VAL A 94 12.76 2.39 9.55
C VAL A 94 12.82 0.88 9.84
N GLN A 95 12.79 0.49 11.12
CA GLN A 95 12.92 -0.89 11.55
C GLN A 95 11.63 -1.74 11.41
N PRO A 96 10.38 -1.22 11.37
CA PRO A 96 9.22 -2.08 11.25
C PRO A 96 9.32 -3.06 10.07
N HIS A 97 9.12 -4.37 10.34
CA HIS A 97 9.21 -5.42 9.33
C HIS A 97 8.05 -5.36 8.32
N SER A 98 6.92 -4.78 8.73
CA SER A 98 5.74 -4.60 7.88
C SER A 98 4.92 -3.40 8.33
N GLY A 99 3.95 -2.95 7.49
CA GLY A 99 2.97 -1.94 7.89
C GLY A 99 2.13 -2.39 9.09
N ALA A 100 1.73 -3.66 9.15
CA ALA A 100 0.97 -4.19 10.28
C ALA A 100 1.76 -4.11 11.61
N GLN A 101 3.07 -4.36 11.60
CA GLN A 101 3.91 -4.21 12.79
C GLN A 101 4.15 -2.74 13.14
N ALA A 102 4.29 -1.86 12.16
CA ALA A 102 4.33 -0.42 12.38
C ALA A 102 3.04 0.05 13.09
N ASN A 103 1.88 -0.37 12.59
CA ASN A 103 0.58 -0.03 13.19
C ASN A 103 0.46 -0.61 14.60
N TYR A 104 0.85 -1.86 14.81
CA TYR A 104 0.85 -2.47 16.15
C TYR A 104 1.69 -1.67 17.15
N ALA A 105 2.87 -1.20 16.75
CA ALA A 105 3.72 -0.39 17.60
C ALA A 105 3.08 0.97 17.94
N VAL A 106 2.30 1.57 17.03
CA VAL A 106 1.54 2.81 17.32
C VAL A 106 0.50 2.57 18.42
N TYR A 107 -0.27 1.50 18.33
CA TYR A 107 -1.22 1.15 19.38
C TYR A 107 -0.54 0.92 20.73
N GLN A 108 0.58 0.17 20.75
CA GLN A 108 1.33 -0.07 21.98
C GLN A 108 1.94 1.21 22.56
N ALA A 109 2.36 2.15 21.73
CA ALA A 109 2.98 3.40 22.17
C ALA A 109 1.96 4.39 22.76
N LEU A 110 0.74 4.42 22.22
CA LEU A 110 -0.22 5.50 22.48
C LEU A 110 -1.49 5.06 23.20
N CYS A 111 -1.80 3.76 23.24
CA CYS A 111 -3.03 3.22 23.83
C CYS A 111 -2.74 2.18 24.91
N GLN A 112 -3.73 1.97 25.80
CA GLN A 112 -3.79 0.84 26.71
C GLN A 112 -4.79 -0.20 26.17
N TYR A 113 -4.61 -1.47 26.50
CA TYR A 113 -5.59 -2.50 26.13
C TYR A 113 -6.98 -2.14 26.66
N GLY A 114 -7.98 -2.22 25.79
CA GLY A 114 -9.35 -1.83 26.10
C GLY A 114 -9.70 -0.35 25.86
N ASP A 115 -8.71 0.48 25.49
CA ASP A 115 -9.01 1.85 25.06
C ASP A 115 -9.90 1.87 23.82
N THR A 116 -10.72 2.90 23.72
CA THR A 116 -11.55 3.13 22.53
C THR A 116 -10.72 3.73 21.42
N VAL A 117 -10.82 3.16 20.23
CA VAL A 117 -10.16 3.64 19.00
C VAL A 117 -11.19 3.78 17.89
N LEU A 118 -11.16 4.89 17.18
CA LEU A 118 -12.03 5.17 16.04
C LEU A 118 -11.25 4.94 14.75
N GLY A 119 -11.75 4.10 13.84
CA GLY A 119 -11.10 3.77 12.57
C GLY A 119 -12.10 3.51 11.45
N MET A 120 -11.66 3.59 10.19
CA MET A 120 -12.50 3.26 9.04
C MET A 120 -12.83 1.77 9.03
N SER A 121 -14.10 1.42 8.82
CA SER A 121 -14.52 0.03 8.68
C SER A 121 -13.87 -0.65 7.47
N LEU A 122 -13.65 -1.96 7.59
CA LEU A 122 -13.07 -2.76 6.49
C LEU A 122 -13.92 -2.69 5.22
N ASP A 123 -15.24 -2.76 5.38
CA ASP A 123 -16.21 -2.73 4.25
C ASP A 123 -16.27 -1.37 3.53
N ASN A 124 -15.76 -0.31 4.15
CA ASN A 124 -15.68 1.01 3.57
C ASN A 124 -14.25 1.39 3.12
N GLY A 125 -13.33 0.43 3.13
CA GLY A 125 -11.98 0.59 2.63
C GLY A 125 -10.88 0.69 3.70
N GLY A 126 -11.19 0.50 4.99
CA GLY A 126 -10.19 0.45 6.06
C GLY A 126 -9.22 -0.74 5.90
N HIS A 127 -8.12 -0.70 6.63
CA HIS A 127 -7.18 -1.81 6.71
C HIS A 127 -7.56 -2.77 7.86
N LEU A 128 -7.11 -4.03 7.81
CA LEU A 128 -7.33 -5.00 8.90
C LEU A 128 -6.91 -4.46 10.26
N THR A 129 -5.79 -3.73 10.32
CA THR A 129 -5.26 -3.14 11.56
C THR A 129 -6.01 -1.88 12.02
N HIS A 130 -7.06 -1.45 11.31
CA HIS A 130 -7.91 -0.33 11.70
C HIS A 130 -9.14 -0.76 12.48
N GLY A 131 -9.17 -2.00 13.00
CA GLY A 131 -10.22 -2.46 13.91
C GLY A 131 -10.95 -3.72 13.50
N SER A 132 -10.44 -4.48 12.51
CA SER A 132 -11.05 -5.75 12.11
C SER A 132 -11.13 -6.73 13.31
N PRO A 133 -12.29 -7.38 13.56
CA PRO A 133 -12.45 -8.30 14.67
C PRO A 133 -11.49 -9.50 14.69
N VAL A 134 -10.97 -9.87 13.54
CA VAL A 134 -10.01 -10.98 13.41
C VAL A 134 -8.55 -10.54 13.65
N ASN A 135 -8.30 -9.23 13.66
CA ASN A 135 -6.98 -8.63 13.86
C ASN A 135 -6.74 -8.29 15.33
N PHE A 136 -5.46 -8.08 15.74
CA PHE A 136 -5.10 -7.64 17.09
C PHE A 136 -5.88 -6.38 17.50
N SER A 137 -6.07 -5.43 16.57
CA SER A 137 -6.73 -4.17 16.81
C SER A 137 -8.17 -4.36 17.30
N GLY A 138 -8.95 -5.22 16.64
CA GLY A 138 -10.32 -5.54 17.07
C GLY A 138 -10.41 -6.46 18.26
N LYS A 139 -9.33 -7.22 18.59
CA LYS A 139 -9.31 -8.14 19.72
C LYS A 139 -8.89 -7.47 21.03
N GLN A 140 -8.02 -6.46 20.97
CA GLN A 140 -7.39 -5.85 22.14
C GLN A 140 -7.97 -4.48 22.51
N TYR A 141 -8.69 -3.83 21.59
CA TYR A 141 -9.22 -2.48 21.75
C TYR A 141 -10.72 -2.42 21.48
N LYS A 142 -11.39 -1.41 22.05
CA LYS A 142 -12.79 -1.12 21.74
C LYS A 142 -12.87 -0.32 20.45
N MET A 143 -13.11 -1.00 19.37
CA MET A 143 -13.17 -0.36 18.07
C MET A 143 -14.53 0.25 17.79
N VAL A 144 -14.53 1.51 17.39
CA VAL A 144 -15.68 2.22 16.82
C VAL A 144 -15.36 2.47 15.34
N ALA A 145 -16.27 2.04 14.46
CA ALA A 145 -16.07 2.18 13.04
C ALA A 145 -16.76 3.43 12.50
N TYR A 146 -16.07 4.19 11.64
CA TYR A 146 -16.69 5.15 10.75
C TYR A 146 -16.69 4.61 9.31
N GLY A 147 -17.59 5.14 8.50
CA GLY A 147 -17.73 4.73 7.11
C GLY A 147 -17.63 5.90 6.15
N VAL A 148 -18.23 5.70 4.98
CA VAL A 148 -18.45 6.72 3.97
C VAL A 148 -19.93 7.06 3.88
N ASP A 149 -20.24 8.24 3.38
CA ASP A 149 -21.62 8.62 3.05
C ASP A 149 -22.24 7.62 2.06
N PRO A 150 -23.45 7.13 2.29
CA PRO A 150 -24.05 6.05 1.50
C PRO A 150 -24.40 6.44 0.06
N VAL A 151 -24.44 7.74 -0.27
CA VAL A 151 -24.78 8.24 -1.59
C VAL A 151 -23.54 8.65 -2.37
N THR A 152 -22.66 9.43 -1.75
CA THR A 152 -21.46 9.97 -2.39
C THR A 152 -20.26 9.01 -2.31
N HIS A 153 -20.32 8.03 -1.41
CA HIS A 153 -19.23 7.11 -1.08
C HIS A 153 -17.93 7.85 -0.68
N ARG A 154 -18.06 9.04 -0.09
CA ARG A 154 -16.94 9.83 0.45
C ARG A 154 -16.99 9.83 1.97
N ILE A 155 -15.83 10.03 2.61
CA ILE A 155 -15.75 10.14 4.07
C ILE A 155 -16.66 11.27 4.54
N ASP A 156 -17.56 10.94 5.47
CA ASP A 156 -18.43 11.90 6.15
C ASP A 156 -17.75 12.38 7.43
N TYR A 157 -17.10 13.54 7.33
CA TYR A 157 -16.35 14.13 8.45
C TYR A 157 -17.27 14.57 9.61
N ASP A 158 -18.53 14.91 9.35
CA ASP A 158 -19.50 15.21 10.42
C ASP A 158 -19.85 13.95 11.18
N GLN A 159 -20.06 12.81 10.51
CA GLN A 159 -20.23 11.50 11.16
C GLN A 159 -18.99 11.15 12.01
N VAL A 160 -17.77 11.36 11.51
CA VAL A 160 -16.54 11.10 12.27
C VAL A 160 -16.50 11.96 13.53
N ARG A 161 -16.86 13.25 13.43
CA ARG A 161 -16.89 14.18 14.58
C ARG A 161 -17.93 13.77 15.62
N ASP A 162 -19.12 13.39 15.19
CA ASP A 162 -20.18 12.94 16.09
C ASP A 162 -19.81 11.65 16.83
N LEU A 163 -19.19 10.70 16.13
CA LEU A 163 -18.65 9.47 16.74
C LEU A 163 -17.53 9.79 17.74
N ALA A 164 -16.61 10.68 17.37
CA ALA A 164 -15.53 11.10 18.27
C ALA A 164 -16.06 11.76 19.55
N ARG A 165 -17.03 12.67 19.45
CA ARG A 165 -17.68 13.33 20.61
C ARG A 165 -18.40 12.33 21.50
N ARG A 166 -19.11 11.37 20.90
CA ARG A 166 -19.90 10.36 21.62
C ARG A 166 -19.04 9.35 22.34
N HIS A 167 -17.99 8.86 21.68
CA HIS A 167 -17.20 7.73 22.17
C HIS A 167 -15.89 8.14 22.84
N ARG A 168 -15.46 9.41 22.72
CA ARG A 168 -14.23 9.94 23.30
C ARG A 168 -13.04 8.98 23.12
N PRO A 169 -12.69 8.62 21.87
CA PRO A 169 -11.62 7.65 21.63
C PRO A 169 -10.27 8.17 22.14
N LYS A 170 -9.38 7.26 22.48
CA LYS A 170 -7.97 7.56 22.78
C LYS A 170 -7.18 7.91 21.52
N MET A 171 -7.58 7.32 20.38
CA MET A 171 -6.91 7.50 19.10
C MET A 171 -7.94 7.46 17.97
N ILE A 172 -7.77 8.30 16.97
CA ILE A 172 -8.49 8.27 15.69
C ILE A 172 -7.51 7.88 14.60
N ILE A 173 -7.90 6.91 13.78
CA ILE A 173 -7.09 6.42 12.66
C ILE A 173 -7.67 6.96 11.36
N ALA A 174 -6.88 7.70 10.59
CA ALA A 174 -7.17 8.09 9.23
C ALA A 174 -6.29 7.29 8.25
N GLY A 175 -6.79 7.09 7.03
CA GLY A 175 -6.11 6.29 6.02
C GLY A 175 -6.93 5.08 5.61
N ALA A 176 -6.68 4.57 4.41
CA ALA A 176 -7.48 3.51 3.83
C ALA A 176 -6.67 2.64 2.86
N SER A 177 -7.11 1.39 2.69
CA SER A 177 -6.59 0.44 1.70
C SER A 177 -7.37 0.48 0.38
N ALA A 178 -8.62 0.98 0.40
CA ALA A 178 -9.53 0.95 -0.74
C ALA A 178 -10.44 2.19 -0.77
N TYR A 179 -9.82 3.38 -0.74
CA TYR A 179 -10.53 4.65 -0.83
C TYR A 179 -9.94 5.49 -1.97
N PRO A 180 -10.71 5.78 -3.03
CA PRO A 180 -10.18 6.38 -4.24
C PRO A 180 -10.12 7.92 -4.23
N ARG A 181 -10.46 8.58 -3.11
CA ARG A 181 -10.53 10.04 -3.03
C ARG A 181 -9.48 10.62 -2.09
N ILE A 182 -9.29 11.93 -2.17
CA ILE A 182 -8.41 12.68 -1.26
C ILE A 182 -8.95 12.58 0.18
N ILE A 183 -8.05 12.43 1.13
CA ILE A 183 -8.34 12.43 2.57
C ILE A 183 -7.88 13.78 3.15
N ASP A 184 -8.78 14.44 3.86
CA ASP A 184 -8.51 15.70 4.57
C ASP A 184 -7.95 15.40 5.98
N PHE A 185 -6.62 15.39 6.07
CA PHE A 185 -5.93 15.14 7.35
C PHE A 185 -6.05 16.29 8.33
N GLN A 186 -6.21 17.53 7.84
CA GLN A 186 -6.45 18.68 8.70
C GLN A 186 -7.79 18.52 9.44
N CYS A 187 -8.85 18.19 8.72
CA CYS A 187 -10.16 17.96 9.31
C CYS A 187 -10.11 16.82 10.35
N PHE A 188 -9.41 15.73 10.05
CA PHE A 188 -9.20 14.66 11.03
C PHE A 188 -8.45 15.12 12.27
N ALA A 189 -7.43 15.97 12.13
CA ALA A 189 -6.68 16.53 13.27
C ALA A 189 -7.57 17.40 14.15
N GLU A 190 -8.36 18.29 13.54
CA GLU A 190 -9.32 19.12 14.26
C GLU A 190 -10.30 18.28 15.09
N ILE A 191 -10.84 17.19 14.48
CA ILE A 191 -11.76 16.27 15.16
C ILE A 191 -11.06 15.52 16.31
N ALA A 192 -9.85 15.02 16.08
CA ALA A 192 -9.11 14.26 17.07
C ALA A 192 -8.75 15.14 18.28
N HIS A 193 -8.19 16.30 18.02
CA HIS A 193 -7.74 17.23 19.08
C HIS A 193 -8.94 17.84 19.84
N GLU A 194 -10.08 18.05 19.20
CA GLU A 194 -11.31 18.51 19.86
C GLU A 194 -11.72 17.59 21.02
N VAL A 195 -11.49 16.29 20.89
CA VAL A 195 -11.86 15.29 21.92
C VAL A 195 -10.66 14.82 22.76
N GLY A 196 -9.46 15.36 22.52
CA GLY A 196 -8.21 14.99 23.21
C GLY A 196 -7.67 13.62 22.79
N ALA A 197 -8.00 13.17 21.58
CA ALA A 197 -7.49 11.94 20.98
C ALA A 197 -6.19 12.19 20.20
N TYR A 198 -5.35 11.16 20.09
CA TYR A 198 -4.26 11.16 19.10
C TYR A 198 -4.81 10.98 17.69
N LEU A 199 -4.23 11.69 16.71
CA LEU A 199 -4.43 11.39 15.30
C LEU A 199 -3.31 10.48 14.81
N PHE A 200 -3.66 9.24 14.46
CA PHE A 200 -2.80 8.30 13.76
C PHE A 200 -3.19 8.23 12.28
N VAL A 201 -2.24 8.47 11.37
CA VAL A 201 -2.48 8.33 9.93
C VAL A 201 -1.67 7.16 9.37
N ASP A 202 -2.38 6.20 8.76
CA ASP A 202 -1.78 5.15 7.93
C ASP A 202 -1.84 5.60 6.46
N MET A 203 -0.70 6.10 5.95
CA MET A 203 -0.61 6.56 4.55
C MET A 203 -0.06 5.50 3.60
N ALA A 204 -0.06 4.22 3.99
CA ALA A 204 0.60 3.14 3.25
C ALA A 204 0.27 3.11 1.76
N HIS A 205 -1.00 3.27 1.39
CA HIS A 205 -1.42 3.25 0.00
C HIS A 205 -0.99 4.48 -0.80
N ILE A 206 -0.94 5.63 -0.16
CA ILE A 206 -0.71 6.93 -0.81
C ILE A 206 0.69 7.50 -0.55
N ALA A 207 1.58 6.77 0.13
CA ALA A 207 2.89 7.29 0.55
C ALA A 207 3.73 7.85 -0.61
N GLY A 208 3.72 7.20 -1.78
CA GLY A 208 4.40 7.71 -2.97
C GLY A 208 3.79 9.02 -3.48
N LEU A 209 2.46 9.14 -3.44
CA LEU A 209 1.74 10.35 -3.84
C LEU A 209 2.02 11.51 -2.86
N VAL A 210 2.04 11.23 -1.55
CA VAL A 210 2.41 12.21 -0.52
C VAL A 210 3.85 12.67 -0.73
N ALA A 211 4.79 11.76 -0.94
CA ALA A 211 6.19 12.08 -1.19
C ALA A 211 6.39 12.95 -2.44
N ALA A 212 5.55 12.77 -3.46
CA ALA A 212 5.57 13.56 -4.69
C ALA A 212 4.76 14.87 -4.64
N GLY A 213 4.04 15.12 -3.53
CA GLY A 213 3.16 16.29 -3.37
C GLY A 213 1.88 16.23 -4.20
N LEU A 214 1.41 15.02 -4.52
CA LEU A 214 0.17 14.78 -5.30
C LEU A 214 -1.02 14.39 -4.41
N HIS A 215 -0.79 14.17 -3.14
CA HIS A 215 -1.79 14.04 -2.09
C HIS A 215 -1.34 14.89 -0.90
N PRO A 216 -2.26 15.54 -0.16
CA PRO A 216 -1.91 16.27 1.06
C PRO A 216 -1.08 15.41 2.03
N SER A 217 -0.04 16.03 2.61
CA SER A 217 0.80 15.35 3.61
C SER A 217 0.09 15.29 4.96
N PRO A 218 0.07 14.13 5.64
CA PRO A 218 -0.43 14.05 7.01
C PRO A 218 0.56 14.59 8.05
N ILE A 219 1.85 14.73 7.71
CA ILE A 219 2.93 15.04 8.67
C ILE A 219 2.71 16.33 9.48
N PRO A 220 2.15 17.42 8.91
CA PRO A 220 1.89 18.63 9.70
C PRO A 220 0.74 18.49 10.70
N TYR A 221 -0.11 17.48 10.56
CA TYR A 221 -1.39 17.36 11.28
C TYR A 221 -1.44 16.18 12.24
N ALA A 222 -0.81 15.07 11.87
CA ALA A 222 -0.87 13.83 12.63
C ALA A 222 0.15 13.79 13.78
N ASP A 223 -0.25 13.18 14.89
CA ASP A 223 0.67 12.86 15.99
C ASP A 223 1.66 11.77 15.59
N VAL A 224 1.18 10.78 14.81
CA VAL A 224 2.01 9.72 14.24
C VAL A 224 1.51 9.32 12.86
N VAL A 225 2.45 8.99 11.98
CA VAL A 225 2.18 8.49 10.63
C VAL A 225 2.88 7.16 10.45
N SER A 226 2.16 6.16 9.98
CA SER A 226 2.75 4.91 9.50
C SER A 226 2.68 4.81 7.98
N THR A 227 3.56 4.02 7.41
CA THR A 227 3.48 3.62 6.01
C THR A 227 4.10 2.25 5.77
N THR A 228 3.72 1.61 4.67
CA THR A 228 4.50 0.56 4.05
C THR A 228 5.50 1.18 3.07
N THR A 229 6.53 0.42 2.71
CA THR A 229 7.55 0.88 1.76
C THR A 229 7.36 0.35 0.33
N HIS A 230 6.47 -0.63 0.12
CA HIS A 230 6.39 -1.45 -1.10
C HIS A 230 5.19 -1.17 -2.03
N LYS A 231 4.34 -0.18 -1.75
CA LYS A 231 3.16 0.16 -2.59
C LYS A 231 3.52 1.30 -3.56
N THR A 232 2.82 2.42 -3.50
CA THR A 232 3.15 3.59 -4.33
C THR A 232 4.57 4.12 -4.10
N LEU A 233 5.17 3.89 -2.94
CA LEU A 233 6.56 4.28 -2.64
C LEU A 233 7.60 3.43 -3.39
N ARG A 234 7.24 2.29 -3.94
CA ARG A 234 8.07 1.43 -4.80
C ARG A 234 9.37 0.97 -4.16
N GLY A 235 9.33 0.62 -2.87
CA GLY A 235 10.46 0.06 -2.12
C GLY A 235 10.30 -1.42 -1.79
N PRO A 236 11.19 -2.00 -0.98
CA PRO A 236 11.07 -3.38 -0.51
C PRO A 236 9.87 -3.52 0.42
N ARG A 237 9.40 -4.74 0.62
CA ARG A 237 8.36 -5.03 1.61
C ARG A 237 8.85 -4.70 3.01
N GLY A 238 8.14 -3.81 3.69
CA GLY A 238 8.47 -3.33 5.01
C GLY A 238 7.52 -2.25 5.48
N GLY A 239 7.76 -1.73 6.69
CA GLY A 239 7.02 -0.62 7.28
C GLY A 239 7.95 0.50 7.75
N MET A 240 7.37 1.64 8.10
CA MET A 240 8.07 2.81 8.62
C MET A 240 7.13 3.65 9.47
N LEU A 241 7.67 4.34 10.48
CA LEU A 241 6.95 5.28 11.33
C LEU A 241 7.60 6.65 11.23
N LEU A 242 6.76 7.68 11.26
CA LEU A 242 7.15 9.10 11.17
C LEU A 242 6.37 9.91 12.21
N CYS A 243 7.01 10.89 12.82
CA CYS A 243 6.36 11.87 13.70
C CYS A 243 7.21 13.13 13.85
N ASN A 244 6.64 14.16 14.51
CA ASN A 244 7.35 15.40 14.80
C ASN A 244 7.67 15.55 16.30
N ASP A 245 6.91 14.90 17.18
CA ASP A 245 7.09 15.00 18.63
C ASP A 245 8.18 14.01 19.12
N PRO A 246 9.24 14.50 19.82
CA PRO A 246 10.33 13.66 20.34
C PRO A 246 9.87 12.66 21.40
N GLU A 247 8.84 12.97 22.20
CA GLU A 247 8.34 12.04 23.21
C GLU A 247 7.53 10.89 22.57
N ILE A 248 6.77 11.20 21.52
CA ILE A 248 6.11 10.18 20.71
C ILE A 248 7.15 9.31 20.01
N ALA A 249 8.18 9.91 19.40
CA ALA A 249 9.27 9.16 18.76
C ALA A 249 9.94 8.17 19.71
N LYS A 250 10.20 8.58 20.95
CA LYS A 250 10.78 7.72 21.97
C LYS A 250 9.87 6.53 22.33
N LYS A 251 8.56 6.78 22.48
CA LYS A 251 7.57 5.73 22.72
C LYS A 251 7.49 4.76 21.54
N LEU A 252 7.45 5.27 20.31
CA LEU A 252 7.43 4.46 19.09
C LEU A 252 8.68 3.58 18.97
N ASN A 253 9.85 4.15 19.20
CA ASN A 253 11.11 3.39 19.21
C ASN A 253 11.08 2.26 20.26
N SER A 254 10.61 2.53 21.47
CA SER A 254 10.46 1.52 22.50
C SER A 254 9.43 0.45 22.14
N ALA A 255 8.34 0.83 21.48
CA ALA A 255 7.30 -0.11 21.04
C ALA A 255 7.77 -1.01 19.88
N ILE A 256 8.67 -0.52 19.02
CA ILE A 256 9.34 -1.35 18.02
C ILE A 256 10.37 -2.25 18.71
N PHE A 257 11.40 -1.67 19.32
CA PHE A 257 12.42 -2.44 20.03
C PHE A 257 12.63 -1.87 21.44
N PRO A 258 12.49 -2.70 22.46
CA PRO A 258 12.26 -4.16 22.47
C PRO A 258 10.78 -4.59 22.48
N GLY A 259 9.83 -3.67 22.26
CA GLY A 259 8.40 -3.90 22.53
C GLY A 259 7.74 -4.97 21.66
N SER A 260 8.06 -5.01 20.36
CA SER A 260 7.40 -5.92 19.41
C SER A 260 8.34 -6.62 18.42
N GLN A 261 9.58 -6.16 18.30
CA GLN A 261 10.61 -6.73 17.43
C GLN A 261 11.91 -6.97 18.22
N GLY A 262 12.77 -7.89 17.70
CA GLY A 262 14.16 -8.09 18.11
C GLY A 262 15.11 -7.44 17.09
N GLY A 263 16.02 -8.23 16.51
CA GLY A 263 16.98 -7.75 15.51
C GLY A 263 16.30 -7.20 14.26
N PRO A 264 16.66 -5.99 13.81
CA PRO A 264 16.15 -5.41 12.60
C PRO A 264 16.67 -6.17 11.35
N LEU A 265 15.92 -6.08 10.25
CA LEU A 265 16.29 -6.67 8.96
C LEU A 265 17.17 -5.68 8.20
N GLU A 266 18.49 -5.65 8.51
CA GLU A 266 19.40 -4.62 7.99
C GLU A 266 19.53 -4.65 6.46
N HIS A 267 19.42 -5.82 5.81
CA HIS A 267 19.36 -5.95 4.36
C HIS A 267 18.09 -5.30 3.77
N ILE A 268 16.97 -5.38 4.46
CA ILE A 268 15.73 -4.70 4.05
C ILE A 268 15.81 -3.19 4.33
N ILE A 269 16.46 -2.78 5.43
CA ILE A 269 16.72 -1.36 5.69
C ILE A 269 17.63 -0.76 4.61
N ALA A 270 18.64 -1.50 4.15
CA ALA A 270 19.45 -1.09 3.00
C ALA A 270 18.61 -0.90 1.73
N ALA A 271 17.72 -1.84 1.45
CA ALA A 271 16.80 -1.73 0.32
C ALA A 271 15.82 -0.54 0.48
N LYS A 272 15.34 -0.26 1.71
CA LYS A 272 14.58 0.96 2.01
C LYS A 272 15.42 2.22 1.75
N ALA A 273 16.68 2.24 2.18
CA ALA A 273 17.58 3.37 1.94
C ALA A 273 17.76 3.66 0.45
N VAL A 274 17.92 2.61 -0.39
CA VAL A 274 18.00 2.74 -1.84
C VAL A 274 16.71 3.31 -2.41
N ALA A 275 15.57 2.72 -2.07
CA ALA A 275 14.25 3.16 -2.56
C ALA A 275 13.91 4.60 -2.15
N LEU A 276 14.21 5.00 -0.92
CA LEU A 276 14.04 6.38 -0.46
C LEU A 276 14.97 7.35 -1.21
N GLY A 277 16.18 6.91 -1.56
CA GLY A 277 17.10 7.65 -2.40
C GLY A 277 16.56 7.85 -3.83
N GLU A 278 15.92 6.83 -4.40
CA GLU A 278 15.22 6.94 -5.68
C GLU A 278 14.02 7.89 -5.58
N ALA A 279 13.26 7.81 -4.49
CA ALA A 279 12.08 8.65 -4.25
C ALA A 279 12.41 10.16 -4.08
N LEU A 280 13.63 10.49 -3.69
CA LEU A 280 14.11 11.87 -3.60
C LEU A 280 14.48 12.50 -4.96
N ARG A 281 14.55 11.70 -6.04
CA ARG A 281 14.92 12.17 -7.37
C ARG A 281 13.70 12.77 -8.11
N PRO A 282 13.92 13.73 -9.02
CA PRO A 282 12.83 14.36 -9.79
C PRO A 282 12.00 13.35 -10.62
N GLU A 283 12.63 12.28 -11.10
CA GLU A 283 12.00 11.24 -11.90
C GLU A 283 10.90 10.52 -11.12
N PHE A 284 11.04 10.42 -9.80
CA PHE A 284 10.01 9.82 -8.95
C PHE A 284 8.72 10.64 -8.95
N LYS A 285 8.82 11.97 -8.94
CA LYS A 285 7.65 12.83 -9.04
C LYS A 285 6.93 12.64 -10.38
N ALA A 286 7.68 12.58 -11.48
CA ALA A 286 7.12 12.31 -12.80
C ALA A 286 6.44 10.93 -12.87
N TYR A 287 7.05 9.92 -12.25
CA TYR A 287 6.47 8.58 -12.12
C TYR A 287 5.13 8.60 -11.35
N GLN A 288 5.07 9.29 -10.21
CA GLN A 288 3.83 9.41 -9.42
C GLN A 288 2.74 10.19 -10.17
N GLN A 289 3.10 11.24 -10.91
CA GLN A 289 2.17 11.95 -11.78
C GLN A 289 1.58 11.03 -12.85
N GLN A 290 2.41 10.16 -13.42
CA GLN A 290 1.93 9.17 -14.39
C GLN A 290 1.00 8.15 -13.74
N ILE A 291 1.24 7.71 -12.50
CA ILE A 291 0.33 6.80 -11.78
C ILE A 291 -1.07 7.40 -11.70
N VAL A 292 -1.19 8.67 -11.26
CA VAL A 292 -2.49 9.34 -11.11
C VAL A 292 -3.15 9.53 -12.47
N LYS A 293 -2.40 9.95 -13.48
CA LYS A 293 -2.91 10.11 -14.84
C LYS A 293 -3.39 8.78 -15.44
N SER A 294 -2.61 7.72 -15.26
CA SER A 294 -2.97 6.36 -15.66
C SER A 294 -4.26 5.89 -14.98
N ALA A 295 -4.43 6.18 -13.68
CA ALA A 295 -5.63 5.82 -12.93
C ALA A 295 -6.87 6.58 -13.44
N ALA A 296 -6.75 7.88 -13.72
CA ALA A 296 -7.85 8.67 -14.26
C ALA A 296 -8.31 8.14 -15.63
N VAL A 297 -7.38 7.86 -16.54
CA VAL A 297 -7.68 7.32 -17.88
C VAL A 297 -8.28 5.90 -17.80
N LEU A 298 -7.77 5.06 -16.91
CA LEU A 298 -8.32 3.72 -16.70
C LEU A 298 -9.75 3.80 -16.16
N ALA A 299 -10.01 4.70 -15.19
CA ALA A 299 -11.33 4.95 -14.64
C ALA A 299 -12.33 5.42 -15.71
N GLU A 300 -11.93 6.39 -16.55
CA GLU A 300 -12.72 6.86 -17.67
C GLU A 300 -13.07 5.71 -18.64
N SER A 301 -12.07 4.93 -19.06
CA SER A 301 -12.27 3.80 -19.98
C SER A 301 -13.18 2.70 -19.43
N ILE A 302 -13.11 2.42 -18.12
CA ILE A 302 -13.99 1.45 -17.44
C ILE A 302 -15.44 1.96 -17.45
N MET A 303 -15.66 3.25 -17.12
CA MET A 303 -17.00 3.86 -17.13
C MET A 303 -17.57 3.96 -18.55
N GLU A 304 -16.78 4.32 -19.55
CA GLU A 304 -17.18 4.31 -20.97
C GLU A 304 -17.59 2.90 -21.43
N GLY A 305 -16.98 1.85 -20.86
CA GLY A 305 -17.31 0.46 -21.12
C GLY A 305 -18.55 -0.05 -20.37
N GLY A 306 -19.24 0.79 -19.59
CA GLY A 306 -20.50 0.51 -18.95
C GLY A 306 -20.40 -0.09 -17.54
N LEU A 307 -19.24 -0.06 -16.88
CA LEU A 307 -19.09 -0.44 -15.48
C LEU A 307 -19.07 0.82 -14.59
N ASP A 308 -19.63 0.70 -13.41
CA ASP A 308 -19.68 1.79 -12.44
C ASP A 308 -18.46 1.81 -11.52
N LEU A 309 -18.06 3.02 -11.09
CA LEU A 309 -17.01 3.21 -10.09
C LEU A 309 -17.58 3.78 -8.80
N VAL A 310 -17.18 3.19 -7.68
CA VAL A 310 -17.47 3.71 -6.35
C VAL A 310 -16.99 5.16 -6.25
N SER A 311 -17.81 6.04 -5.74
CA SER A 311 -17.62 7.50 -5.68
C SER A 311 -17.46 8.22 -7.05
N GLY A 312 -17.78 7.55 -8.16
CA GLY A 312 -17.77 8.14 -9.50
C GLY A 312 -16.37 8.43 -10.07
N GLY A 313 -15.33 7.69 -9.66
CA GLY A 313 -13.97 7.84 -10.20
C GLY A 313 -12.87 7.82 -9.14
N THR A 314 -11.71 8.41 -9.45
CA THR A 314 -10.54 8.40 -8.56
C THR A 314 -9.76 9.72 -8.60
N ASP A 315 -9.18 10.08 -7.45
CA ASP A 315 -8.24 11.21 -7.30
C ASP A 315 -6.80 10.71 -7.06
N ASN A 316 -6.58 9.39 -6.98
CA ASN A 316 -5.29 8.80 -6.61
C ASN A 316 -4.89 7.64 -7.55
N HIS A 317 -4.25 6.59 -7.03
CA HIS A 317 -3.68 5.46 -7.77
C HIS A 317 -4.61 4.27 -7.93
N LEU A 318 -5.78 4.27 -7.31
CA LEU A 318 -6.70 3.13 -7.29
C LEU A 318 -8.15 3.55 -7.54
N MET A 319 -8.96 2.58 -7.91
CA MET A 319 -10.41 2.70 -8.00
C MET A 319 -11.08 1.41 -7.56
N LEU A 320 -12.34 1.50 -7.17
CA LEU A 320 -13.21 0.37 -6.90
C LEU A 320 -14.26 0.29 -7.99
N VAL A 321 -14.33 -0.84 -8.67
CA VAL A 321 -15.32 -1.12 -9.71
C VAL A 321 -16.51 -1.82 -9.06
N ASP A 322 -17.70 -1.26 -9.21
CA ASP A 322 -18.97 -1.88 -8.82
C ASP A 322 -19.45 -2.81 -9.96
N LEU A 323 -19.56 -4.09 -9.66
CA LEU A 323 -19.92 -5.13 -10.64
C LEU A 323 -21.41 -5.48 -10.63
N ARG A 324 -22.20 -4.91 -9.72
CA ARG A 324 -23.66 -5.18 -9.63
C ARG A 324 -24.41 -4.86 -10.91
N PRO A 325 -24.13 -3.77 -11.65
CA PRO A 325 -24.76 -3.52 -12.94
C PRO A 325 -24.48 -4.57 -14.01
N ALA A 326 -23.32 -5.23 -13.94
CA ALA A 326 -22.95 -6.33 -14.83
C ALA A 326 -23.44 -7.70 -14.34
N HIS A 327 -24.18 -7.76 -13.21
CA HIS A 327 -24.64 -9.00 -12.57
C HIS A 327 -23.51 -9.99 -12.25
N LEU A 328 -22.31 -9.49 -11.90
CA LEU A 328 -21.14 -10.26 -11.52
C LEU A 328 -20.78 -10.03 -10.06
N THR A 329 -20.17 -11.05 -9.48
CA THR A 329 -19.50 -10.92 -8.17
C THR A 329 -18.04 -10.56 -8.34
N GLY A 330 -17.43 -9.97 -7.29
CA GLY A 330 -15.99 -9.72 -7.26
C GLY A 330 -15.16 -10.99 -7.45
N LYS A 331 -15.59 -12.10 -6.84
CA LYS A 331 -14.94 -13.40 -6.99
C LYS A 331 -14.96 -13.92 -8.43
N GLU A 332 -16.08 -13.79 -9.11
CA GLU A 332 -16.21 -14.21 -10.50
C GLU A 332 -15.35 -13.34 -11.42
N MET A 333 -15.40 -12.03 -11.25
CA MET A 333 -14.61 -11.12 -12.06
C MET A 333 -13.10 -11.26 -11.82
N GLU A 334 -12.66 -11.47 -10.58
CA GLU A 334 -11.28 -11.81 -10.23
C GLU A 334 -10.82 -13.06 -11.00
N HIS A 335 -11.66 -14.10 -11.05
CA HIS A 335 -11.36 -15.35 -11.77
C HIS A 335 -11.26 -15.12 -13.28
N ARG A 336 -12.26 -14.45 -13.90
CA ARG A 336 -12.26 -14.15 -15.34
C ARG A 336 -11.02 -13.36 -15.77
N LEU A 337 -10.64 -12.35 -14.98
CA LEU A 337 -9.46 -11.55 -15.27
C LEU A 337 -8.16 -12.34 -15.12
N ASP A 338 -8.07 -13.22 -14.11
CA ASP A 338 -6.91 -14.10 -13.93
C ASP A 338 -6.75 -15.06 -15.11
N GLU A 339 -7.84 -15.60 -15.65
CA GLU A 339 -7.82 -16.46 -16.84
C GLU A 339 -7.24 -15.76 -18.07
N VAL A 340 -7.37 -14.46 -18.17
CA VAL A 340 -6.85 -13.66 -19.29
C VAL A 340 -5.58 -12.87 -18.93
N TYR A 341 -4.89 -13.27 -17.86
CA TYR A 341 -3.62 -12.70 -17.40
C TYR A 341 -3.72 -11.24 -16.94
N ILE A 342 -4.84 -10.85 -16.35
CA ILE A 342 -5.01 -9.54 -15.67
C ILE A 342 -5.23 -9.83 -14.19
N THR A 343 -4.30 -9.39 -13.35
CA THR A 343 -4.31 -9.67 -11.91
C THR A 343 -4.94 -8.52 -11.16
N VAL A 344 -6.05 -8.80 -10.45
CA VAL A 344 -6.77 -7.87 -9.57
C VAL A 344 -7.08 -8.54 -8.24
N ASN A 345 -7.68 -7.83 -7.29
CA ASN A 345 -8.31 -8.47 -6.14
C ASN A 345 -9.80 -8.11 -6.05
N LYS A 346 -10.62 -9.10 -5.70
CA LYS A 346 -11.99 -8.82 -5.27
C LYS A 346 -11.98 -7.91 -4.04
N ASN A 347 -12.95 -7.03 -3.94
CA ASN A 347 -13.03 -6.04 -2.88
C ASN A 347 -14.49 -5.71 -2.56
N ALA A 348 -14.81 -5.65 -1.26
CA ALA A 348 -16.10 -5.14 -0.85
C ALA A 348 -16.29 -3.68 -1.30
N ILE A 349 -17.51 -3.34 -1.65
CA ILE A 349 -17.92 -1.96 -1.94
C ILE A 349 -18.79 -1.44 -0.79
N PRO A 350 -18.96 -0.12 -0.62
CA PRO A 350 -19.85 0.41 0.42
C PRO A 350 -21.26 -0.17 0.29
N ASN A 351 -21.83 -0.62 1.42
CA ASN A 351 -23.12 -1.30 1.48
C ASN A 351 -23.18 -2.59 0.64
N ASP A 352 -22.08 -3.35 0.59
CA ASP A 352 -21.98 -4.58 -0.17
C ASP A 352 -23.00 -5.63 0.34
N PRO A 353 -23.90 -6.16 -0.50
CA PRO A 353 -24.82 -7.20 -0.12
C PRO A 353 -24.18 -8.58 0.02
N GLU A 354 -22.99 -8.77 -0.54
CA GLU A 354 -22.28 -10.03 -0.58
C GLU A 354 -21.38 -10.26 0.65
N LYS A 355 -21.05 -11.53 0.89
CA LYS A 355 -20.12 -11.89 1.96
C LYS A 355 -18.67 -11.49 1.58
N PRO A 356 -17.77 -11.27 2.58
CA PRO A 356 -16.39 -10.82 2.34
C PRO A 356 -15.55 -11.69 1.39
N PHE A 357 -15.87 -12.99 1.25
CA PHE A 357 -15.18 -13.91 0.32
C PHE A 357 -15.76 -13.92 -1.10
N VAL A 358 -16.88 -13.24 -1.33
CA VAL A 358 -17.55 -13.12 -2.63
C VAL A 358 -17.38 -11.71 -3.17
N THR A 359 -17.84 -10.71 -2.42
CA THR A 359 -17.86 -9.27 -2.71
C THR A 359 -18.63 -8.92 -3.99
N SER A 360 -18.99 -7.64 -4.13
CA SER A 360 -19.66 -7.13 -5.34
C SER A 360 -18.76 -6.24 -6.18
N GLY A 361 -17.49 -6.13 -5.84
CA GLY A 361 -16.54 -5.30 -6.58
C GLY A 361 -15.15 -5.90 -6.70
N ILE A 362 -14.33 -5.22 -7.49
CA ILE A 362 -12.89 -5.42 -7.57
C ILE A 362 -12.17 -4.09 -7.30
N ARG A 363 -10.95 -4.19 -6.76
CA ARG A 363 -10.05 -3.05 -6.63
C ARG A 363 -8.98 -3.11 -7.72
N VAL A 364 -8.75 -1.99 -8.39
CA VAL A 364 -7.81 -1.85 -9.49
C VAL A 364 -6.89 -0.68 -9.21
N GLY A 365 -5.60 -0.81 -9.49
CA GLY A 365 -4.61 0.23 -9.29
C GLY A 365 -3.53 0.26 -10.36
N THR A 366 -2.82 1.36 -10.46
CA THR A 366 -1.89 1.64 -11.56
C THR A 366 -0.40 1.72 -11.22
N PRO A 367 0.08 1.51 -9.97
CA PRO A 367 1.51 1.64 -9.68
C PRO A 367 2.39 0.65 -10.44
N ALA A 368 2.05 -0.64 -10.45
CA ALA A 368 2.85 -1.70 -11.09
C ALA A 368 2.90 -1.55 -12.61
N VAL A 369 1.77 -1.31 -13.26
CA VAL A 369 1.71 -1.10 -14.72
C VAL A 369 2.42 0.19 -15.15
N THR A 370 2.38 1.24 -14.33
CA THR A 370 3.16 2.47 -14.58
C THR A 370 4.67 2.22 -14.44
N SER A 371 5.10 1.43 -13.46
CA SER A 371 6.50 0.98 -13.33
C SER A 371 6.93 0.12 -14.52
N ARG A 372 6.03 -0.66 -15.08
CA ARG A 372 6.25 -1.45 -16.29
C ARG A 372 6.46 -0.57 -17.54
N GLY A 373 5.94 0.65 -17.54
CA GLY A 373 6.06 1.60 -18.65
C GLY A 373 4.76 1.93 -19.37
N PHE A 374 3.63 1.40 -18.90
CA PHE A 374 2.32 1.71 -19.46
C PHE A 374 1.97 3.18 -19.28
N ARG A 375 1.29 3.73 -20.29
CA ARG A 375 0.83 5.11 -20.36
C ARG A 375 -0.68 5.13 -20.64
N GLU A 376 -1.19 6.27 -21.04
CA GLU A 376 -2.62 6.52 -21.22
C GLU A 376 -3.27 5.61 -22.28
N GLU A 377 -2.56 5.33 -23.37
CA GLU A 377 -3.09 4.48 -24.45
C GLU A 377 -3.22 3.03 -23.99
N GLU A 378 -2.19 2.52 -23.29
CA GLU A 378 -2.23 1.19 -22.68
C GLU A 378 -3.36 1.11 -21.64
N MET A 379 -3.58 2.16 -20.85
CA MET A 379 -4.64 2.19 -19.85
C MET A 379 -6.04 2.17 -20.47
N ARG A 380 -6.27 2.87 -21.58
CA ARG A 380 -7.53 2.75 -22.34
C ARG A 380 -7.74 1.33 -22.85
N THR A 381 -6.69 0.68 -23.31
CA THR A 381 -6.74 -0.72 -23.75
C THR A 381 -7.06 -1.64 -22.58
N VAL A 382 -6.39 -1.50 -21.44
CA VAL A 382 -6.66 -2.28 -20.23
C VAL A 382 -8.10 -2.11 -19.77
N GLY A 383 -8.62 -0.88 -19.74
CA GLY A 383 -10.04 -0.62 -19.39
C GLY A 383 -11.01 -1.36 -20.31
N ARG A 384 -10.78 -1.34 -21.63
CA ARG A 384 -11.60 -2.10 -22.59
C ARG A 384 -11.51 -3.62 -22.34
N LEU A 385 -10.32 -4.16 -22.05
CA LEU A 385 -10.16 -5.58 -21.76
C LEU A 385 -10.93 -5.99 -20.49
N ILE A 386 -10.89 -5.17 -19.43
CA ILE A 386 -11.67 -5.39 -18.20
C ILE A 386 -13.17 -5.41 -18.52
N CYS A 387 -13.67 -4.44 -19.29
CA CYS A 387 -15.09 -4.38 -19.67
C CYS A 387 -15.52 -5.56 -20.56
N GLN A 388 -14.66 -6.01 -21.47
CA GLN A 388 -14.92 -7.20 -22.29
C GLN A 388 -14.96 -8.48 -21.44
N ALA A 389 -14.11 -8.61 -20.43
CA ALA A 389 -14.14 -9.73 -19.49
C ALA A 389 -15.42 -9.76 -18.63
N ALA A 390 -16.07 -8.60 -18.44
CA ALA A 390 -17.34 -8.51 -17.71
C ALA A 390 -18.57 -8.90 -18.53
N GLN A 391 -18.44 -9.09 -19.84
CA GLN A 391 -19.58 -9.41 -20.73
C GLN A 391 -20.04 -10.86 -20.62
N ALA A 392 -21.29 -11.12 -21.01
CA ALA A 392 -21.88 -12.46 -20.92
C ALA A 392 -21.22 -13.48 -21.86
N ASP A 393 -20.65 -13.03 -22.98
CA ASP A 393 -19.92 -13.84 -23.96
C ASP A 393 -18.42 -13.97 -23.67
N PHE A 394 -18.01 -13.82 -22.41
CA PHE A 394 -16.60 -13.89 -21.98
C PHE A 394 -15.90 -15.17 -22.43
N GLU A 395 -16.56 -16.32 -22.28
CA GLU A 395 -16.00 -17.63 -22.65
C GLU A 395 -15.56 -17.70 -24.12
N ASP A 396 -16.32 -17.06 -25.01
CA ASP A 396 -16.01 -17.00 -26.44
C ASP A 396 -14.84 -16.07 -26.76
N LYS A 397 -14.44 -15.22 -25.81
CA LYS A 397 -13.42 -14.16 -25.97
C LYS A 397 -12.08 -14.48 -25.30
N ILE A 398 -11.98 -15.51 -24.47
CA ILE A 398 -10.80 -15.81 -23.64
C ILE A 398 -9.51 -15.80 -24.47
N ASP A 399 -9.46 -16.53 -25.57
CA ASP A 399 -8.23 -16.64 -26.39
C ASP A 399 -7.85 -15.30 -27.03
N SER A 400 -8.85 -14.53 -27.48
CA SER A 400 -8.62 -13.19 -28.03
C SER A 400 -8.10 -12.21 -26.97
N LEU A 401 -8.67 -12.24 -25.76
CA LEU A 401 -8.22 -11.40 -24.63
C LEU A 401 -6.80 -11.78 -24.21
N ARG A 402 -6.50 -13.06 -24.07
CA ARG A 402 -5.14 -13.57 -23.79
C ARG A 402 -4.11 -13.09 -24.82
N ALA A 403 -4.47 -13.13 -26.10
CA ALA A 403 -3.58 -12.68 -27.17
C ALA A 403 -3.29 -11.17 -27.06
N GLN A 404 -4.32 -10.36 -26.79
CA GLN A 404 -4.17 -8.92 -26.61
C GLN A 404 -3.33 -8.57 -25.38
N VAL A 405 -3.52 -9.27 -24.25
CA VAL A 405 -2.70 -9.09 -23.05
C VAL A 405 -1.24 -9.43 -23.34
N LYS A 406 -0.98 -10.58 -23.98
CA LYS A 406 0.39 -10.99 -24.36
C LYS A 406 1.06 -10.01 -25.32
N GLU A 407 0.32 -9.49 -26.30
CA GLU A 407 0.86 -8.47 -27.21
C GLU A 407 1.23 -7.19 -26.44
N LEU A 408 0.35 -6.76 -25.53
CA LEU A 408 0.57 -5.55 -24.74
C LEU A 408 1.77 -5.70 -23.79
N THR A 409 1.80 -6.77 -23.00
CA THR A 409 2.88 -7.03 -22.03
C THR A 409 4.22 -7.29 -22.72
N GLY A 410 4.23 -7.91 -23.89
CA GLY A 410 5.42 -8.16 -24.69
C GLY A 410 6.14 -6.89 -25.19
N LYS A 411 5.40 -5.77 -25.33
CA LYS A 411 6.01 -4.46 -25.68
C LYS A 411 6.75 -3.81 -24.51
N TYR A 412 6.46 -4.22 -23.28
CA TYR A 412 6.97 -3.62 -22.03
C TYR A 412 7.54 -4.70 -21.09
N PRO A 413 8.58 -5.41 -21.46
CA PRO A 413 9.17 -6.43 -20.60
C PRO A 413 9.81 -5.82 -19.35
N LEU A 414 9.65 -6.49 -18.20
CA LEU A 414 10.24 -6.06 -16.92
C LEU A 414 11.73 -6.35 -16.87
N TYR A 415 12.50 -5.46 -16.22
CA TYR A 415 13.94 -5.62 -15.93
C TYR A 415 14.85 -5.73 -17.15
N GLN A 416 14.42 -5.32 -18.34
CA GLN A 416 15.30 -5.26 -19.51
C GLN A 416 16.18 -4.01 -19.48
N GLY A 417 17.48 -4.18 -19.67
CA GLY A 417 18.45 -3.07 -19.74
C GLY A 417 18.80 -2.43 -18.39
N GLN A 418 18.48 -3.07 -17.28
CA GLN A 418 18.82 -2.62 -15.92
C GLN A 418 19.98 -3.42 -15.33
#